data_b3c42f81f7506754c978568dcab28031
#
_entry.id   b3c42f81f7506754c978568dcab28031
#
_cell.length_a   1.000
_cell.length_b   1.000
_cell.length_c   1.000
_cell.angle_alpha   90.00
_cell.angle_beta   90.00
_cell.angle_gamma   90.00
#
_symmetry.space_group_name_H-M   'P 1'
#
loop_
_entity.id
_entity.type
_entity.pdbx_description
1 polymer ?
#
loop_
_entity_poly.entity_id
_entity_poly.type
_entity_poly.pdbx_seq_one_letter_code
_entity_poly.pdbx_strand_id
1 'polypeptide(L)'
;MHLSTHPTSYPTRYQEIAAKLEQELRQHYRCGDYLPAEQQLAARFEVNRHTLRRAIDQLVEKGWVQRRQGVGVLVLMRPFDYPLNAQARFSQNLLDQGSHPTSEKLLSVLRPASGHVADALGITEGENVIHLRTLRQVNGIALCLIDHYFADLTLWPTLQRFDSGSLHDFLREQTGIALRRSQTRISARRAQAKECQRLEIPNMSPLLCVRTLNHRDGESSPAEYSVSLTRADMIEFTMEH
;
A
#
# COMPACT_ATOMS: atom_id res chain seq x y z
N MET A 1 -28.82 -29.44 30.57
CA MET A 1 -28.58 -28.30 29.68
C MET A 1 -27.69 -27.30 30.42
N HIS A 2 -26.35 -27.44 30.32
CA HIS A 2 -25.40 -26.53 30.96
C HIS A 2 -24.98 -25.50 29.91
N LEU A 3 -25.43 -24.27 30.06
CA LEU A 3 -24.97 -23.13 29.32
C LEU A 3 -23.60 -22.71 29.89
N SER A 4 -22.51 -23.01 29.18
CA SER A 4 -21.19 -22.48 29.48
C SER A 4 -21.13 -21.02 29.03
N THR A 5 -21.27 -20.11 29.97
CA THR A 5 -20.98 -18.71 29.82
C THR A 5 -19.47 -18.53 29.82
N HIS A 6 -18.85 -18.28 28.65
CA HIS A 6 -17.48 -17.80 28.57
C HIS A 6 -17.39 -16.40 29.21
N PRO A 7 -16.52 -16.18 30.19
CA PRO A 7 -16.30 -14.84 30.73
C PRO A 7 -15.65 -13.97 29.66
N THR A 8 -16.32 -12.91 29.23
CA THR A 8 -15.71 -11.79 28.48
C THR A 8 -14.65 -11.17 29.37
N SER A 9 -13.38 -11.55 29.19
CA SER A 9 -12.29 -10.92 29.91
C SER A 9 -12.11 -9.49 29.41
N TYR A 10 -12.34 -8.50 30.26
CA TYR A 10 -12.02 -7.11 29.96
C TYR A 10 -10.52 -6.99 29.65
N PRO A 11 -10.16 -6.15 28.67
CA PRO A 11 -8.74 -5.96 28.33
C PRO A 11 -7.99 -5.44 29.56
N THR A 12 -6.83 -6.02 29.80
CA THR A 12 -5.95 -5.57 30.90
C THR A 12 -5.32 -4.22 30.54
N ARG A 13 -4.92 -3.45 31.57
CA ARG A 13 -4.36 -2.11 31.37
C ARG A 13 -3.21 -2.04 30.34
N TYR A 14 -2.31 -3.04 30.32
CA TYR A 14 -1.24 -3.08 29.31
C TYR A 14 -1.76 -3.37 27.89
N GLN A 15 -2.85 -4.13 27.74
CA GLN A 15 -3.49 -4.35 26.43
C GLN A 15 -4.14 -3.08 25.88
N GLU A 16 -4.80 -2.31 26.74
CA GLU A 16 -5.34 -0.99 26.37
C GLU A 16 -4.25 -0.03 25.90
N ILE A 17 -3.11 0.00 26.61
CA ILE A 17 -1.96 0.83 26.24
C ILE A 17 -1.35 0.34 24.93
N ALA A 18 -1.19 -0.98 24.74
CA ALA A 18 -0.69 -1.53 23.50
C ALA A 18 -1.59 -1.16 22.30
N ALA A 19 -2.92 -1.24 22.46
CA ALA A 19 -3.86 -0.85 21.42
C ALA A 19 -3.78 0.67 21.09
N LYS A 20 -3.66 1.54 22.10
CA LYS A 20 -3.47 2.98 21.89
C LYS A 20 -2.15 3.28 21.20
N LEU A 21 -1.06 2.67 21.64
CA LEU A 21 0.26 2.83 21.00
C LEU A 21 0.24 2.29 19.56
N GLU A 22 -0.44 1.18 19.29
CA GLU A 22 -0.60 0.64 17.95
C GLU A 22 -1.33 1.64 17.03
N GLN A 23 -2.38 2.30 17.54
CA GLN A 23 -3.07 3.35 16.80
C GLN A 23 -2.18 4.56 16.53
N GLU A 24 -1.41 5.01 17.54
CA GLU A 24 -0.45 6.12 17.39
C GLU A 24 0.66 5.77 16.39
N LEU A 25 1.18 4.53 16.43
CA LEU A 25 2.17 4.05 15.48
C LEU A 25 1.66 4.14 14.03
N ARG A 26 0.40 3.77 13.80
CA ARG A 26 -0.23 3.87 12.47
C ARG A 26 -0.38 5.32 11.99
N GLN A 27 -0.62 6.27 12.90
CA GLN A 27 -0.99 7.65 12.55
C GLN A 27 0.18 8.63 12.56
N HIS A 28 1.17 8.42 13.42
CA HIS A 28 2.16 9.45 13.75
C HIS A 28 3.63 9.02 13.59
N TYR A 29 3.90 7.72 13.38
CA TYR A 29 5.26 7.22 13.30
C TYR A 29 5.55 6.63 11.93
N ARG A 30 6.82 6.74 11.50
CA ARG A 30 7.34 6.12 10.28
C ARG A 30 8.22 4.92 10.62
N CYS A 31 8.39 4.01 9.68
CA CYS A 31 9.40 2.97 9.80
C CYS A 31 10.79 3.58 10.01
N GLY A 32 11.50 3.13 11.04
CA GLY A 32 12.80 3.69 11.42
C GLY A 32 12.75 4.76 12.49
N ASP A 33 11.57 5.29 12.84
CA ASP A 33 11.42 6.19 13.99
C ASP A 33 11.67 5.44 15.29
N TYR A 34 11.93 6.20 16.35
CA TYR A 34 12.02 5.68 17.70
C TYR A 34 10.85 6.18 18.55
N LEU A 35 10.26 5.27 19.33
CA LEU A 35 9.31 5.68 20.37
C LEU A 35 10.02 6.57 21.40
N PRO A 36 9.28 7.48 22.05
CA PRO A 36 9.79 8.18 23.23
C PRO A 36 10.31 7.20 24.28
N ALA A 37 11.23 7.67 25.13
CA ALA A 37 11.80 6.83 26.18
C ALA A 37 10.69 6.16 27.03
N GLU A 38 10.90 4.89 27.43
CA GLU A 38 9.92 4.14 28.24
C GLU A 38 9.46 4.90 29.49
N GLN A 39 10.35 5.73 30.07
CA GLN A 39 10.00 6.54 31.22
C GLN A 39 8.99 7.66 30.87
N GLN A 40 9.17 8.30 29.73
CA GLN A 40 8.26 9.34 29.25
C GLN A 40 6.89 8.76 28.89
N LEU A 41 6.89 7.59 28.22
CA LEU A 41 5.65 6.88 27.89
C LEU A 41 4.93 6.39 29.14
N ALA A 42 5.65 5.86 30.14
CA ALA A 42 5.06 5.43 31.39
C ALA A 42 4.38 6.60 32.15
N ALA A 43 5.03 7.77 32.18
CA ALA A 43 4.47 8.97 32.75
C ALA A 43 3.23 9.45 31.97
N ARG A 44 3.28 9.46 30.63
CA ARG A 44 2.16 9.88 29.76
C ARG A 44 0.93 9.00 29.92
N PHE A 45 1.11 7.67 30.08
CA PHE A 45 0.02 6.72 30.30
C PHE A 45 -0.37 6.53 31.77
N GLU A 46 0.30 7.23 32.67
CA GLU A 46 0.08 7.15 34.13
C GLU A 46 0.17 5.72 34.66
N VAL A 47 1.21 5.00 34.24
CA VAL A 47 1.46 3.62 34.65
C VAL A 47 2.91 3.43 35.09
N ASN A 48 3.15 2.35 35.83
CA ASN A 48 4.52 1.96 36.16
C ASN A 48 5.25 1.39 34.92
N ARG A 49 6.59 1.40 34.97
CA ARG A 49 7.43 0.92 33.89
C ARG A 49 7.16 -0.54 33.49
N HIS A 50 6.79 -1.39 34.45
CA HIS A 50 6.52 -2.79 34.18
C HIS A 50 5.27 -2.97 33.30
N THR A 51 4.19 -2.24 33.59
CA THR A 51 2.96 -2.25 32.79
C THR A 51 3.24 -1.74 31.37
N LEU A 52 4.00 -0.64 31.23
CA LEU A 52 4.38 -0.14 29.91
C LEU A 52 5.25 -1.15 29.15
N ARG A 53 6.23 -1.78 29.81
CA ARG A 53 7.09 -2.79 29.18
C ARG A 53 6.28 -3.95 28.62
N ARG A 54 5.28 -4.44 29.36
CA ARG A 54 4.36 -5.48 28.85
C ARG A 54 3.57 -5.02 27.64
N ALA A 55 3.13 -3.77 27.60
CA ALA A 55 2.47 -3.20 26.42
C ALA A 55 3.41 -3.17 25.20
N ILE A 56 4.67 -2.72 25.41
CA ILE A 56 5.69 -2.73 24.35
C ILE A 56 6.04 -4.15 23.93
N ASP A 57 6.14 -5.12 24.86
CA ASP A 57 6.40 -6.54 24.54
C ASP A 57 5.32 -7.09 23.59
N GLN A 58 4.06 -6.76 23.86
CA GLN A 58 2.97 -7.14 22.98
C GLN A 58 3.10 -6.53 21.57
N LEU A 59 3.59 -5.29 21.46
CA LEU A 59 3.86 -4.67 20.17
C LEU A 59 5.07 -5.29 19.46
N VAL A 60 6.07 -5.73 20.23
CA VAL A 60 7.23 -6.49 19.70
C VAL A 60 6.77 -7.85 19.16
N GLU A 61 5.95 -8.59 19.91
CA GLU A 61 5.37 -9.88 19.49
C GLU A 61 4.54 -9.72 18.21
N LYS A 62 3.81 -8.62 18.08
CA LYS A 62 3.04 -8.28 16.89
C LYS A 62 3.89 -7.74 15.73
N GLY A 63 5.21 -7.53 15.93
CA GLY A 63 6.11 -7.00 14.91
C GLY A 63 5.96 -5.50 14.61
N TRP A 64 5.31 -4.71 15.49
CA TRP A 64 5.18 -3.26 15.32
C TRP A 64 6.44 -2.50 15.68
N VAL A 65 7.18 -2.99 16.65
CA VAL A 65 8.37 -2.35 17.16
C VAL A 65 9.47 -3.36 17.48
N GLN A 66 10.72 -2.92 17.54
CA GLN A 66 11.87 -3.71 17.93
C GLN A 66 12.68 -2.99 19.00
N ARG A 67 13.05 -3.68 20.09
CA ARG A 67 14.01 -3.13 21.05
C ARG A 67 15.42 -3.13 20.48
N ARG A 68 16.06 -1.98 20.51
CA ARG A 68 17.47 -1.81 20.21
C ARG A 68 18.22 -1.48 21.50
N GLN A 69 19.05 -2.40 21.95
CA GLN A 69 19.79 -2.25 23.22
C GLN A 69 20.61 -0.95 23.23
N GLY A 70 20.46 -0.16 24.29
CA GLY A 70 21.16 1.13 24.44
C GLY A 70 20.66 2.27 23.57
N VAL A 71 19.71 2.03 22.66
CA VAL A 71 19.19 3.04 21.70
C VAL A 71 17.73 3.37 21.98
N GLY A 72 16.86 2.37 22.15
CA GLY A 72 15.44 2.58 22.37
C GLY A 72 14.55 1.54 21.69
N VAL A 73 13.30 1.92 21.44
CA VAL A 73 12.31 1.09 20.78
C VAL A 73 12.10 1.62 19.36
N LEU A 74 12.61 0.87 18.38
CA LEU A 74 12.53 1.18 16.96
C LEU A 74 11.15 0.80 16.43
N VAL A 75 10.53 1.67 15.66
CA VAL A 75 9.25 1.43 14.98
C VAL A 75 9.50 0.60 13.72
N LEU A 76 8.83 -0.55 13.65
CA LEU A 76 8.77 -1.39 12.47
C LEU A 76 7.35 -1.26 11.91
N MET A 77 7.16 -0.74 10.71
CA MET A 77 5.83 -0.79 10.09
C MET A 77 5.48 -2.24 9.78
N ARG A 78 4.32 -2.71 10.23
CA ARG A 78 3.77 -3.95 9.72
C ARG A 78 3.36 -3.72 8.28
N PRO A 79 3.79 -4.55 7.33
CA PRO A 79 3.30 -4.45 5.96
C PRO A 79 1.78 -4.53 5.94
N PHE A 80 1.14 -3.74 5.07
CA PHE A 80 -0.29 -3.88 4.78
C PHE A 80 -0.51 -5.21 4.08
N ASP A 81 -1.43 -6.01 4.59
CA ASP A 81 -1.86 -7.22 3.90
C ASP A 81 -2.69 -6.83 2.66
N TYR A 82 -2.25 -7.30 1.50
CA TYR A 82 -2.92 -7.02 0.24
C TYR A 82 -3.33 -8.34 -0.43
N PRO A 83 -4.60 -8.72 -0.33
CA PRO A 83 -5.09 -9.93 -0.98
C PRO A 83 -5.04 -9.79 -2.51
N LEU A 84 -4.33 -10.71 -3.16
CA LEU A 84 -4.23 -10.79 -4.62
C LEU A 84 -5.38 -11.66 -5.16
N ASN A 85 -6.52 -11.03 -5.41
CA ASN A 85 -7.64 -11.66 -6.09
C ASN A 85 -8.12 -10.78 -7.26
N ALA A 86 -9.01 -11.33 -8.11
CA ALA A 86 -9.51 -10.64 -9.29
C ALA A 86 -10.30 -9.34 -8.97
N GLN A 87 -10.82 -9.23 -7.74
CA GLN A 87 -11.62 -8.10 -7.26
C GLN A 87 -10.85 -7.19 -6.30
N ALA A 88 -9.57 -7.50 -6.02
CA ALA A 88 -8.78 -6.74 -5.06
C ALA A 88 -8.65 -5.27 -5.47
N ARG A 89 -9.27 -4.40 -4.67
CA ARG A 89 -9.20 -2.94 -4.82
C ARG A 89 -8.27 -2.39 -3.76
N PHE A 90 -7.16 -1.85 -4.20
CA PHE A 90 -6.11 -1.34 -3.32
C PHE A 90 -6.65 -0.36 -2.26
N SER A 91 -7.39 0.66 -2.70
CA SER A 91 -7.90 1.68 -1.80
C SER A 91 -8.89 1.11 -0.78
N GLN A 92 -9.79 0.22 -1.20
CA GLN A 92 -10.78 -0.39 -0.30
C GLN A 92 -10.11 -1.27 0.76
N ASN A 93 -9.15 -2.12 0.36
CA ASN A 93 -8.42 -2.99 1.30
C ASN A 93 -7.69 -2.20 2.39
N LEU A 94 -7.14 -1.03 2.05
CA LEU A 94 -6.48 -0.17 3.02
C LEU A 94 -7.48 0.57 3.92
N LEU A 95 -8.63 1.01 3.38
CA LEU A 95 -9.72 1.61 4.17
C LEU A 95 -10.27 0.61 5.19
N ASP A 96 -10.49 -0.65 4.77
CA ASP A 96 -10.97 -1.73 5.63
C ASP A 96 -9.99 -2.04 6.77
N GLN A 97 -8.70 -1.76 6.57
CA GLN A 97 -7.65 -1.85 7.59
C GLN A 97 -7.50 -0.56 8.42
N GLY A 98 -8.43 0.41 8.29
CA GLY A 98 -8.42 1.67 9.04
C GLY A 98 -7.36 2.67 8.60
N SER A 99 -6.86 2.53 7.37
CA SER A 99 -5.87 3.42 6.77
C SER A 99 -6.49 4.39 5.77
N HIS A 100 -5.87 5.54 5.56
CA HIS A 100 -6.36 6.56 4.62
C HIS A 100 -5.48 6.58 3.36
N PRO A 101 -5.84 5.81 2.33
CA PRO A 101 -5.12 5.82 1.06
C PRO A 101 -5.43 7.10 0.28
N THR A 102 -4.40 7.71 -0.26
CA THR A 102 -4.51 8.80 -1.24
C THR A 102 -3.76 8.43 -2.51
N SER A 103 -4.14 9.03 -3.61
CA SER A 103 -3.45 8.88 -4.89
C SER A 103 -3.37 10.23 -5.58
N GLU A 104 -2.22 10.56 -6.10
CA GLU A 104 -1.90 11.81 -6.79
C GLU A 104 -1.39 11.49 -8.19
N LYS A 105 -1.86 12.23 -9.19
CA LYS A 105 -1.34 12.15 -10.56
C LYS A 105 -0.01 12.89 -10.68
N LEU A 106 1.03 12.17 -11.08
CA LEU A 106 2.35 12.75 -11.34
C LEU A 106 2.61 13.04 -12.82
N LEU A 107 1.96 12.28 -13.72
CA LEU A 107 2.13 12.39 -15.17
C LEU A 107 0.86 11.95 -15.88
N SER A 108 0.56 12.62 -16.98
CA SER A 108 -0.46 12.19 -17.95
C SER A 108 -0.03 12.67 -19.34
N VAL A 109 0.34 11.74 -20.23
CA VAL A 109 0.86 12.04 -21.56
C VAL A 109 0.45 10.99 -22.59
N LEU A 110 0.40 11.38 -23.85
CA LEU A 110 0.43 10.45 -24.98
C LEU A 110 1.88 10.22 -25.39
N ARG A 111 2.28 8.95 -25.57
CA ARG A 111 3.64 8.59 -25.98
C ARG A 111 3.67 7.28 -26.75
N PRO A 112 4.70 7.05 -27.57
CA PRO A 112 4.92 5.75 -28.21
C PRO A 112 5.13 4.64 -27.16
N ALA A 113 4.52 3.49 -27.39
CA ALA A 113 4.72 2.29 -26.59
C ALA A 113 6.12 1.74 -26.79
N SER A 114 6.83 1.43 -25.69
CA SER A 114 8.05 0.62 -25.75
C SER A 114 7.72 -0.84 -25.96
N GLY A 115 8.68 -1.66 -26.44
CA GLY A 115 8.44 -3.05 -26.78
C GLY A 115 7.68 -3.83 -25.72
N HIS A 116 8.10 -3.78 -24.44
CA HIS A 116 7.41 -4.52 -23.38
C HIS A 116 6.00 -3.99 -23.03
N VAL A 117 5.70 -2.71 -23.30
CA VAL A 117 4.35 -2.14 -23.15
C VAL A 117 3.49 -2.59 -24.32
N ALA A 118 4.04 -2.55 -25.54
CA ALA A 118 3.37 -2.99 -26.75
C ALA A 118 3.03 -4.49 -26.68
N ASP A 119 4.00 -5.32 -26.30
CA ASP A 119 3.79 -6.77 -26.09
C ASP A 119 2.68 -7.06 -25.06
N ALA A 120 2.68 -6.30 -23.94
CA ALA A 120 1.69 -6.48 -22.89
C ALA A 120 0.27 -6.07 -23.31
N LEU A 121 0.13 -5.03 -24.12
CA LEU A 121 -1.15 -4.52 -24.62
C LEU A 121 -1.59 -5.20 -25.94
N GLY A 122 -0.73 -5.99 -26.58
CA GLY A 122 -1.01 -6.63 -27.86
C GLY A 122 -1.09 -5.65 -29.04
N ILE A 123 -0.28 -4.58 -29.01
CA ILE A 123 -0.18 -3.55 -30.06
C ILE A 123 1.23 -3.55 -30.67
N THR A 124 1.44 -2.78 -31.74
CA THR A 124 2.74 -2.62 -32.37
C THR A 124 3.64 -1.68 -31.56
N GLU A 125 4.92 -2.01 -31.45
CA GLU A 125 5.89 -1.09 -30.84
C GLU A 125 5.92 0.25 -31.58
N GLY A 126 5.91 1.35 -30.82
CA GLY A 126 5.83 2.69 -31.37
C GLY A 126 4.43 3.23 -31.57
N GLU A 127 3.38 2.40 -31.49
CA GLU A 127 2.01 2.92 -31.45
C GLU A 127 1.80 3.77 -30.17
N ASN A 128 0.98 4.83 -30.31
CA ASN A 128 0.71 5.71 -29.17
C ASN A 128 -0.15 5.03 -28.11
N VAL A 129 0.23 5.25 -26.86
CA VAL A 129 -0.54 4.86 -25.67
C VAL A 129 -0.74 6.07 -24.75
N ILE A 130 -1.81 6.02 -23.97
CA ILE A 130 -1.99 6.94 -22.84
C ILE A 130 -1.14 6.40 -21.70
N HIS A 131 -0.24 7.23 -21.18
CA HIS A 131 0.57 6.90 -20.02
C HIS A 131 0.25 7.86 -18.87
N LEU A 132 -0.30 7.30 -17.79
CA LEU A 132 -0.45 8.00 -16.51
C LEU A 132 0.54 7.42 -15.51
N ARG A 133 1.09 8.29 -14.66
CA ARG A 133 1.82 7.87 -13.45
C ARG A 133 1.17 8.46 -12.23
N THR A 134 0.94 7.61 -11.23
CA THR A 134 0.38 8.02 -9.96
C THR A 134 1.32 7.66 -8.81
N LEU A 135 1.31 8.49 -7.76
CA LEU A 135 1.91 8.19 -6.47
C LEU A 135 0.78 7.84 -5.50
N ARG A 136 0.84 6.66 -4.92
CA ARG A 136 -0.06 6.27 -3.85
C ARG A 136 0.61 6.41 -2.50
N GLN A 137 -0.13 6.98 -1.57
CA GLN A 137 0.30 7.18 -0.19
C GLN A 137 -0.71 6.56 0.77
N VAL A 138 -0.25 6.21 1.95
CA VAL A 138 -1.09 5.75 3.06
C VAL A 138 -0.71 6.55 4.29
N ASN A 139 -1.67 7.24 4.88
CA ASN A 139 -1.45 8.14 6.03
C ASN A 139 -0.32 9.17 5.76
N GLY A 140 -0.24 9.69 4.54
CA GLY A 140 0.78 10.64 4.11
C GLY A 140 2.16 10.04 3.81
N ILE A 141 2.32 8.71 3.91
CA ILE A 141 3.57 8.01 3.60
C ILE A 141 3.50 7.43 2.19
N ALA A 142 4.48 7.74 1.34
CA ALA A 142 4.58 7.22 -0.01
C ALA A 142 4.72 5.69 0.02
N LEU A 143 3.82 5.00 -0.67
CA LEU A 143 3.74 3.54 -0.69
C LEU A 143 4.16 2.95 -2.03
N CYS A 144 3.60 3.43 -3.13
CA CYS A 144 3.95 2.93 -4.45
C CYS A 144 3.79 3.98 -5.56
N LEU A 145 4.61 3.83 -6.60
CA LEU A 145 4.47 4.50 -7.90
C LEU A 145 3.82 3.52 -8.86
N ILE A 146 2.80 3.97 -9.60
CA ILE A 146 2.14 3.14 -10.59
C ILE A 146 2.15 3.84 -11.94
N ASP A 147 2.70 3.16 -12.94
CA ASP A 147 2.57 3.51 -14.35
C ASP A 147 1.38 2.73 -14.93
N HIS A 148 0.44 3.45 -15.53
CA HIS A 148 -0.74 2.93 -16.20
C HIS A 148 -0.64 3.21 -17.69
N TYR A 149 -0.83 2.19 -18.53
CA TYR A 149 -0.77 2.29 -19.97
C TYR A 149 -2.08 1.79 -20.58
N PHE A 150 -2.71 2.62 -21.44
CA PHE A 150 -3.94 2.30 -22.15
C PHE A 150 -3.71 2.45 -23.65
N ALA A 151 -4.11 1.42 -24.43
CA ALA A 151 -4.03 1.44 -25.89
C ALA A 151 -5.20 2.22 -26.53
N ASP A 152 -6.36 2.25 -25.88
CA ASP A 152 -7.55 2.95 -26.35
C ASP A 152 -7.39 4.46 -26.16
N LEU A 153 -6.99 5.16 -27.22
CA LEU A 153 -6.79 6.62 -27.21
C LEU A 153 -8.10 7.42 -27.06
N THR A 154 -9.27 6.80 -27.26
CA THR A 154 -10.58 7.47 -27.03
C THR A 154 -10.78 7.83 -25.56
N LEU A 155 -10.06 7.18 -24.64
CA LEU A 155 -10.08 7.48 -23.22
C LEU A 155 -9.26 8.73 -22.85
N TRP A 156 -8.46 9.28 -23.77
CA TRP A 156 -7.58 10.41 -23.48
C TRP A 156 -8.30 11.63 -22.91
N PRO A 157 -9.43 12.14 -23.48
CA PRO A 157 -10.13 13.29 -22.93
C PRO A 157 -10.64 13.08 -21.49
N THR A 158 -10.89 11.84 -21.10
CA THR A 158 -11.30 11.49 -19.75
C THR A 158 -10.08 11.36 -18.83
N LEU A 159 -9.10 10.54 -19.19
CA LEU A 159 -7.95 10.23 -18.34
C LEU A 159 -7.05 11.42 -18.07
N GLN A 160 -6.94 12.38 -19.00
CA GLN A 160 -6.18 13.63 -18.75
C GLN A 160 -6.79 14.47 -17.61
N ARG A 161 -8.11 14.37 -17.36
CA ARG A 161 -8.82 15.07 -16.28
C ARG A 161 -8.70 14.38 -14.92
N PHE A 162 -8.25 13.12 -14.89
CA PHE A 162 -7.97 12.44 -13.62
C PHE A 162 -6.92 13.25 -12.85
N ASP A 163 -7.11 13.44 -11.57
CA ASP A 163 -6.18 14.19 -10.70
C ASP A 163 -5.79 13.38 -9.46
N SER A 164 -6.74 12.82 -8.75
CA SER A 164 -6.51 12.10 -7.49
C SER A 164 -7.54 10.99 -7.28
N GLY A 165 -7.31 10.15 -6.28
CA GLY A 165 -8.21 9.08 -5.88
C GLY A 165 -7.99 7.77 -6.65
N SER A 166 -9.02 6.95 -6.77
CA SER A 166 -8.98 5.68 -7.50
C SER A 166 -9.15 5.90 -9.00
N LEU A 167 -8.09 5.63 -9.79
CA LEU A 167 -8.14 5.77 -11.25
C LEU A 167 -9.21 4.86 -11.89
N HIS A 168 -9.35 3.64 -11.40
CA HIS A 168 -10.35 2.69 -11.93
C HIS A 168 -11.78 3.09 -11.57
N ASP A 169 -12.02 3.64 -10.37
CA ASP A 169 -13.34 4.15 -9.99
C ASP A 169 -13.67 5.39 -10.81
N PHE A 170 -12.73 6.31 -10.96
CA PHE A 170 -12.88 7.48 -11.83
C PHE A 170 -13.22 7.08 -13.26
N LEU A 171 -12.48 6.13 -13.85
CA LEU A 171 -12.76 5.64 -15.21
C LEU A 171 -14.18 5.05 -15.31
N ARG A 172 -14.57 4.21 -14.36
CA ARG A 172 -15.90 3.60 -14.32
C ARG A 172 -17.02 4.66 -14.20
N GLU A 173 -16.85 5.66 -13.36
CA GLU A 173 -17.83 6.74 -13.16
C GLU A 173 -17.98 7.62 -14.39
N GLN A 174 -16.87 7.92 -15.08
CA GLN A 174 -16.88 8.82 -16.23
C GLN A 174 -17.27 8.14 -17.56
N THR A 175 -17.04 6.84 -17.70
CA THR A 175 -17.19 6.14 -18.99
C THR A 175 -18.04 4.87 -18.91
N GLY A 176 -18.40 4.42 -17.72
CA GLY A 176 -19.05 3.12 -17.50
C GLY A 176 -18.09 1.91 -17.63
N ILE A 177 -16.81 2.13 -17.98
CA ILE A 177 -15.85 1.04 -18.19
C ILE A 177 -15.35 0.52 -16.85
N ALA A 178 -15.65 -0.73 -16.56
CA ALA A 178 -15.08 -1.48 -15.45
C ALA A 178 -13.90 -2.32 -15.92
N LEU A 179 -12.80 -2.23 -15.22
CA LEU A 179 -11.59 -3.02 -15.48
C LEU A 179 -11.49 -4.18 -14.49
N ARG A 180 -11.18 -5.36 -15.02
CA ARG A 180 -11.01 -6.58 -14.25
C ARG A 180 -9.59 -7.13 -14.45
N ARG A 181 -8.94 -7.47 -13.36
CA ARG A 181 -7.61 -8.06 -13.35
C ARG A 181 -7.64 -9.48 -13.95
N SER A 182 -6.77 -9.73 -14.92
CA SER A 182 -6.64 -11.06 -15.55
C SER A 182 -5.31 -11.72 -15.25
N GLN A 183 -4.23 -10.95 -15.14
CA GLN A 183 -2.91 -11.48 -14.86
C GLN A 183 -2.15 -10.55 -13.92
N THR A 184 -1.40 -11.13 -12.99
CA THR A 184 -0.44 -10.42 -12.14
C THR A 184 0.89 -11.16 -12.13
N ARG A 185 1.98 -10.42 -12.36
CA ARG A 185 3.35 -10.93 -12.22
C ARG A 185 4.08 -10.09 -11.18
N ILE A 186 4.70 -10.73 -10.20
CA ILE A 186 5.45 -10.07 -9.13
C ILE A 186 6.92 -10.44 -9.27
N SER A 187 7.78 -9.45 -9.18
CA SER A 187 9.23 -9.59 -9.08
C SER A 187 9.77 -8.55 -8.10
N ALA A 188 11.02 -8.72 -7.65
CA ALA A 188 11.66 -7.77 -6.77
C ALA A 188 12.90 -7.18 -7.45
N ARG A 189 13.19 -5.90 -7.17
CA ARG A 189 14.41 -5.22 -7.58
C ARG A 189 14.77 -4.10 -6.60
N ARG A 190 15.96 -3.58 -6.71
CA ARG A 190 16.38 -2.40 -5.94
C ARG A 190 15.82 -1.12 -6.56
N ALA A 191 15.48 -0.16 -5.70
CA ALA A 191 15.02 1.15 -6.11
C ALA A 191 16.13 1.95 -6.81
N GLN A 192 15.75 2.69 -7.85
CA GLN A 192 16.61 3.66 -8.52
C GLN A 192 16.52 5.03 -7.83
N ALA A 193 17.49 5.91 -8.07
CA ALA A 193 17.59 7.21 -7.40
C ALA A 193 16.30 8.05 -7.48
N LYS A 194 15.68 8.14 -8.67
CA LYS A 194 14.42 8.90 -8.86
C LYS A 194 13.23 8.26 -8.10
N GLU A 195 13.22 6.95 -7.97
CA GLU A 195 12.20 6.21 -7.22
C GLU A 195 12.40 6.39 -5.72
N CYS A 196 13.65 6.32 -5.26
CA CYS A 196 14.00 6.61 -3.87
C CYS A 196 13.52 8.01 -3.45
N GLN A 197 13.76 9.02 -4.29
CA GLN A 197 13.31 10.38 -4.02
C GLN A 197 11.78 10.49 -3.96
N ARG A 198 11.05 9.82 -4.88
CA ARG A 198 9.59 9.88 -4.94
C ARG A 198 8.91 9.06 -3.83
N LEU A 199 9.50 7.94 -3.46
CA LEU A 199 8.99 7.06 -2.41
C LEU A 199 9.53 7.42 -1.01
N GLU A 200 10.42 8.41 -0.93
CA GLU A 200 11.06 8.85 0.33
C GLU A 200 11.75 7.70 1.06
N ILE A 201 12.49 6.87 0.32
CA ILE A 201 13.19 5.69 0.83
C ILE A 201 14.71 5.80 0.63
N PRO A 202 15.51 5.11 1.43
CA PRO A 202 16.96 5.03 1.23
C PRO A 202 17.32 4.45 -0.14
N ASN A 203 18.51 4.83 -0.62
CA ASN A 203 19.07 4.24 -1.85
C ASN A 203 19.16 2.71 -1.71
N MET A 204 18.90 2.01 -2.84
CA MET A 204 18.97 0.56 -2.91
C MET A 204 17.90 -0.20 -2.08
N SER A 205 16.89 0.48 -1.53
CA SER A 205 15.76 -0.18 -0.87
C SER A 205 15.08 -1.18 -1.81
N PRO A 206 14.62 -2.34 -1.31
CA PRO A 206 13.91 -3.32 -2.12
C PRO A 206 12.52 -2.80 -2.51
N LEU A 207 12.16 -2.98 -3.77
CA LEU A 207 10.82 -2.74 -4.30
C LEU A 207 10.23 -4.03 -4.85
N LEU A 208 8.95 -4.23 -4.63
CA LEU A 208 8.13 -5.19 -5.34
C LEU A 208 7.64 -4.54 -6.65
N CYS A 209 8.01 -5.15 -7.77
CA CYS A 209 7.54 -4.74 -9.08
C CYS A 209 6.36 -5.62 -9.49
N VAL A 210 5.15 -5.05 -9.44
CA VAL A 210 3.91 -5.75 -9.75
C VAL A 210 3.41 -5.30 -11.12
N ARG A 211 3.39 -6.22 -12.08
CA ARG A 211 2.87 -5.99 -13.44
C ARG A 211 1.51 -6.63 -13.55
N THR A 212 0.54 -5.86 -13.99
CA THR A 212 -0.85 -6.30 -14.04
C THR A 212 -1.45 -6.04 -15.43
N LEU A 213 -2.18 -7.01 -15.95
CA LEU A 213 -3.06 -6.84 -17.10
C LEU A 213 -4.50 -6.77 -16.61
N ASN A 214 -5.21 -5.74 -17.08
CA ASN A 214 -6.64 -5.56 -16.83
C ASN A 214 -7.40 -5.56 -18.17
N HIS A 215 -8.56 -6.20 -18.18
CA HIS A 215 -9.46 -6.31 -19.34
C HIS A 215 -10.79 -5.64 -19.02
N ARG A 216 -11.51 -5.19 -20.04
CA ARG A 216 -12.93 -4.85 -19.93
C ARG A 216 -13.74 -6.14 -19.81
N ASP A 217 -14.89 -6.09 -19.16
CA ASP A 217 -15.77 -7.24 -19.08
C ASP A 217 -16.20 -7.69 -20.50
N GLY A 218 -15.99 -8.98 -20.78
CA GLY A 218 -16.31 -9.58 -22.07
C GLY A 218 -15.28 -9.39 -23.19
N GLU A 219 -14.21 -8.62 -22.96
CA GLU A 219 -13.14 -8.44 -23.95
C GLU A 219 -11.92 -9.32 -23.65
N SER A 220 -11.32 -9.88 -24.69
CA SER A 220 -10.10 -10.72 -24.60
C SER A 220 -8.81 -9.89 -24.69
N SER A 221 -8.87 -8.71 -25.30
CA SER A 221 -7.70 -7.83 -25.44
C SER A 221 -7.46 -7.03 -24.14
N PRO A 222 -6.19 -6.84 -23.72
CA PRO A 222 -5.86 -6.03 -22.57
C PRO A 222 -6.29 -4.58 -22.78
N ALA A 223 -7.06 -4.03 -21.84
CA ALA A 223 -7.47 -2.62 -21.84
C ALA A 223 -6.45 -1.74 -21.13
N GLU A 224 -5.78 -2.28 -20.11
CA GLU A 224 -4.75 -1.60 -19.35
C GLU A 224 -3.60 -2.56 -19.02
N TYR A 225 -2.37 -2.06 -19.18
CA TYR A 225 -1.18 -2.62 -18.57
C TYR A 225 -0.67 -1.68 -17.50
N SER A 226 -0.46 -2.17 -16.30
CA SER A 226 0.08 -1.36 -15.21
C SER A 226 1.34 -1.96 -14.59
N VAL A 227 2.25 -1.07 -14.18
CA VAL A 227 3.49 -1.43 -13.47
C VAL A 227 3.54 -0.66 -12.17
N SER A 228 3.37 -1.35 -11.06
CA SER A 228 3.48 -0.80 -9.72
C SER A 228 4.86 -1.09 -9.13
N LEU A 229 5.51 -0.05 -8.63
CA LEU A 229 6.75 -0.13 -7.87
C LEU A 229 6.42 0.16 -6.42
N THR A 230 6.27 -0.90 -5.64
CA THR A 230 5.74 -0.86 -4.28
C THR A 230 6.86 -1.10 -3.27
N ARG A 231 6.86 -0.34 -2.20
CA ARG A 231 7.80 -0.53 -1.08
C ARG A 231 7.59 -1.91 -0.45
N ALA A 232 8.66 -2.73 -0.44
CA ALA A 232 8.61 -4.09 0.10
C ALA A 232 8.54 -4.13 1.64
N ASP A 233 8.87 -3.03 2.30
CA ASP A 233 8.77 -2.86 3.75
C ASP A 233 7.35 -2.47 4.21
N MET A 234 6.45 -2.15 3.29
CA MET A 234 5.09 -1.66 3.61
C MET A 234 3.96 -2.53 3.08
N ILE A 235 4.21 -3.51 2.23
CA ILE A 235 3.18 -4.39 1.66
C ILE A 235 3.58 -5.86 1.72
N GLU A 236 2.62 -6.68 2.08
CA GLU A 236 2.65 -8.14 1.97
C GLU A 236 1.50 -8.58 1.07
N PHE A 237 1.81 -9.39 0.05
CA PHE A 237 0.80 -9.92 -0.87
C PHE A 237 0.37 -11.31 -0.42
N THR A 238 -0.92 -11.46 -0.13
CA THR A 238 -1.52 -12.74 0.27
C THR A 238 -2.31 -13.34 -0.88
N MET A 239 -2.09 -14.62 -1.15
CA MET A 239 -2.88 -15.43 -2.09
C MET A 239 -3.46 -16.62 -1.33
N GLU A 240 -4.77 -16.76 -1.35
CA GLU A 240 -5.46 -17.95 -0.85
C GLU A 240 -5.73 -18.92 -2.01
N HIS A 241 -5.57 -20.22 -1.76
CA HIS A 241 -5.71 -21.29 -2.76
C HIS A 241 -6.94 -22.14 -2.49
#